data_787e1fe983d59e31713d5e05dda31522
#
_entry.id   787e1fe983d59e31713d5e05dda31522
#
_cell.length_a   1.000
_cell.length_b   1.000
_cell.length_c   1.000
_cell.angle_alpha   90.00
_cell.angle_beta   90.00
_cell.angle_gamma   90.00
#
_symmetry.space_group_name_H-M   'P 1'
#
loop_
_entity.id
_entity.type
_entity.pdbx_description
1 polymer ?
#
loop_
_entity_poly.entity_id
_entity_poly.type
_entity_poly.pdbx_seq_one_letter_code
_entity_poly.pdbx_strand_id
1 'polypeptide(L)'
;YQPIINAARSLKNKNKIDSFYKNKKKTINLLKKINNKSLVIYKKEQKYFAPRYIEELKKILKKNINSDFLSGGTDLSLKVTKERKDLNSIIYMNSIKELNYIKNNDEYIEVGASTSLFDFESYIKKYYLDFAKILKRYGSLQIRNVGTIAGNIATASPIGDCLPLLLSLNAKLVLQDLKKTKILFLDNFFINYRKTKLKKGQFIHSIRIPLSKNNVFKAYKVSKRFDDDISSVCAAFNLKIIKNKIKSVRIAYGGMAEIPKRAFL
;
A
#
# COMPACT_ATOMS: atom_id res chain seq x y z
N TYR A 1 -1.27 -25.72 14.11
CA TYR A 1 -2.32 -25.56 13.06
C TYR A 1 -3.39 -26.65 13.10
N GLN A 2 -3.05 -27.91 13.39
CA GLN A 2 -4.03 -29.04 13.33
C GLN A 2 -5.28 -28.81 14.20
N PRO A 3 -5.21 -28.31 15.44
CA PRO A 3 -6.41 -28.00 16.24
C PRO A 3 -7.33 -26.97 15.58
N ILE A 4 -6.77 -25.94 14.92
CA ILE A 4 -7.54 -24.91 14.21
C ILE A 4 -8.26 -25.52 13.00
N ILE A 5 -7.56 -26.36 12.23
CA ILE A 5 -8.13 -27.07 11.08
C ILE A 5 -9.26 -28.00 11.54
N ASN A 6 -9.07 -28.73 12.62
CA ASN A 6 -10.07 -29.63 13.19
C ASN A 6 -11.30 -28.85 13.70
N ALA A 7 -11.10 -27.73 14.37
CA ALA A 7 -12.19 -26.84 14.78
C ALA A 7 -12.97 -26.30 13.57
N ALA A 8 -12.26 -25.83 12.53
CA ALA A 8 -12.89 -25.38 11.30
C ALA A 8 -13.69 -26.48 10.58
N ARG A 9 -13.18 -27.72 10.56
CA ARG A 9 -13.88 -28.87 10.00
C ARG A 9 -15.14 -29.23 10.80
N SER A 10 -15.08 -29.15 12.13
CA SER A 10 -16.24 -29.42 13.00
C SER A 10 -17.38 -28.40 12.85
N LEU A 11 -17.07 -27.18 12.39
CA LEU A 11 -18.04 -26.12 12.14
C LEU A 11 -18.77 -26.27 10.80
N LYS A 12 -18.28 -27.09 9.88
CA LYS A 12 -18.82 -27.25 8.52
C LYS A 12 -20.30 -27.67 8.48
N ASN A 13 -20.82 -28.25 9.52
CA ASN A 13 -22.19 -28.79 9.58
C ASN A 13 -23.15 -27.95 10.44
N LYS A 14 -22.75 -26.76 10.89
CA LYS A 14 -23.65 -25.92 11.70
C LYS A 14 -24.09 -24.70 10.87
N ASN A 15 -25.23 -24.82 10.20
CA ASN A 15 -25.92 -23.74 9.49
C ASN A 15 -26.45 -22.63 10.45
N LYS A 16 -25.75 -22.32 11.54
CA LYS A 16 -26.09 -21.18 12.39
C LYS A 16 -25.42 -19.94 11.81
N ILE A 17 -26.20 -19.13 11.11
CA ILE A 17 -25.79 -17.77 10.73
C ILE A 17 -25.53 -17.01 12.03
N ASP A 18 -24.28 -16.52 12.21
CA ASP A 18 -23.91 -15.78 13.41
C ASP A 18 -24.69 -14.46 13.54
N SER A 19 -24.74 -13.90 14.75
CA SER A 19 -25.49 -12.68 15.04
C SER A 19 -24.97 -11.46 14.28
N PHE A 20 -23.67 -11.40 13.99
CA PHE A 20 -23.06 -10.32 13.19
C PHE A 20 -23.56 -10.35 11.75
N TYR A 21 -23.63 -11.54 11.14
CA TYR A 21 -24.13 -11.68 9.79
C TYR A 21 -25.63 -11.32 9.69
N LYS A 22 -26.44 -11.73 10.68
CA LYS A 22 -27.86 -11.37 10.75
C LYS A 22 -28.06 -9.85 10.79
N ASN A 23 -27.21 -9.15 11.54
CA ASN A 23 -27.28 -7.70 11.73
C ASN A 23 -26.50 -6.89 10.68
N LYS A 24 -25.81 -7.53 9.72
CA LYS A 24 -24.91 -6.88 8.76
C LYS A 24 -25.56 -5.69 8.05
N LYS A 25 -26.77 -5.87 7.48
CA LYS A 25 -27.49 -4.79 6.77
C LYS A 25 -27.81 -3.62 7.69
N LYS A 26 -28.30 -3.90 8.92
CA LYS A 26 -28.61 -2.88 9.92
C LYS A 26 -27.36 -2.09 10.31
N THR A 27 -26.28 -2.79 10.61
CA THR A 27 -24.98 -2.18 10.97
C THR A 27 -24.43 -1.31 9.84
N ILE A 28 -24.43 -1.81 8.59
CA ILE A 28 -24.00 -1.03 7.42
C ILE A 28 -24.83 0.25 7.27
N ASN A 29 -26.15 0.16 7.43
CA ASN A 29 -27.03 1.32 7.31
C ASN A 29 -26.80 2.35 8.43
N LEU A 30 -26.52 1.91 9.65
CA LEU A 30 -26.15 2.80 10.76
C LEU A 30 -24.80 3.48 10.47
N LEU A 31 -23.81 2.73 10.04
CA LEU A 31 -22.48 3.28 9.69
C LEU A 31 -22.54 4.29 8.54
N LYS A 32 -23.40 4.05 7.53
CA LYS A 32 -23.60 5.01 6.42
C LYS A 32 -24.23 6.34 6.87
N LYS A 33 -24.99 6.34 7.97
CA LYS A 33 -25.61 7.56 8.53
C LYS A 33 -24.62 8.41 9.34
N ILE A 34 -23.45 7.87 9.70
CA ILE A 34 -22.42 8.64 10.43
C ILE A 34 -21.95 9.77 9.52
N ASN A 35 -22.19 10.99 9.97
CA ASN A 35 -21.74 12.17 9.25
C ASN A 35 -20.25 12.38 9.51
N ASN A 36 -19.44 11.91 8.58
CA ASN A 36 -17.99 12.03 8.63
C ASN A 36 -17.58 13.45 8.18
N LYS A 37 -17.54 14.40 9.10
CA LYS A 37 -16.96 15.73 8.88
C LYS A 37 -15.44 15.67 9.01
N SER A 38 -14.77 16.66 8.45
CA SER A 38 -13.35 16.89 8.72
C SER A 38 -13.13 17.14 10.20
N LEU A 39 -12.06 16.57 10.74
CA LEU A 39 -11.77 16.66 12.16
C LEU A 39 -10.42 17.33 12.37
N VAL A 40 -10.35 18.22 13.35
CA VAL A 40 -9.13 18.84 13.83
C VAL A 40 -9.11 18.72 15.34
N ILE A 41 -8.01 18.16 15.88
CA ILE A 41 -7.80 18.05 17.33
C ILE A 41 -6.48 18.73 17.68
N TYR A 42 -6.53 19.57 18.71
CA TYR A 42 -5.35 20.15 19.34
C TYR A 42 -5.27 19.65 20.78
N LYS A 43 -4.11 19.15 21.19
CA LYS A 43 -3.84 18.77 22.58
C LYS A 43 -2.41 19.18 22.93
N LYS A 44 -2.26 20.22 23.76
CA LYS A 44 -0.98 20.87 24.02
C LYS A 44 -0.35 21.32 22.69
N GLU A 45 0.86 20.85 22.38
CA GLU A 45 1.56 21.13 21.12
C GLU A 45 1.23 20.15 19.98
N GLN A 46 0.48 19.10 20.28
CA GLN A 46 0.13 18.07 19.31
C GLN A 46 -1.08 18.48 18.48
N LYS A 47 -1.03 18.20 17.17
CA LYS A 47 -2.06 18.51 16.18
C LYS A 47 -2.44 17.26 15.41
N TYR A 48 -3.73 17.00 15.30
CA TYR A 48 -4.25 15.92 14.48
C TYR A 48 -5.28 16.48 13.51
N PHE A 49 -5.14 16.13 12.22
CA PHE A 49 -6.00 16.56 11.15
C PHE A 49 -6.54 15.34 10.40
N ALA A 50 -7.84 15.27 10.18
CA ALA A 50 -8.48 14.28 9.33
C ALA A 50 -9.32 14.97 8.23
N PRO A 51 -8.67 15.49 7.17
CA PRO A 51 -9.36 16.14 6.06
C PRO A 51 -10.18 15.10 5.26
N ARG A 52 -11.30 15.55 4.68
CA ARG A 52 -12.18 14.68 3.86
C ARG A 52 -11.92 14.81 2.37
N TYR A 53 -11.27 15.92 1.95
CA TYR A 53 -11.02 16.28 0.57
C TYR A 53 -9.58 16.74 0.37
N ILE A 54 -9.05 16.56 -0.85
CA ILE A 54 -7.69 16.98 -1.20
C ILE A 54 -7.49 18.48 -1.01
N GLU A 55 -8.50 19.29 -1.30
CA GLU A 55 -8.40 20.75 -1.12
C GLU A 55 -8.27 21.16 0.37
N GLU A 56 -8.89 20.41 1.28
CA GLU A 56 -8.69 20.62 2.73
C GLU A 56 -7.27 20.19 3.14
N LEU A 57 -6.79 19.05 2.63
CA LEU A 57 -5.41 18.60 2.83
C LEU A 57 -4.41 19.70 2.42
N LYS A 58 -4.60 20.29 1.24
CA LYS A 58 -3.72 21.37 0.75
C LYS A 58 -3.75 22.60 1.67
N LYS A 59 -4.93 22.98 2.16
CA LYS A 59 -5.05 24.10 3.12
C LYS A 59 -4.31 23.81 4.43
N ILE A 60 -4.41 22.57 4.94
CA ILE A 60 -3.68 22.12 6.14
C ILE A 60 -2.19 22.14 5.90
N LEU A 61 -1.71 21.55 4.78
CA LEU A 61 -0.30 21.48 4.43
C LEU A 61 0.35 22.85 4.26
N LYS A 62 -0.38 23.83 3.75
CA LYS A 62 0.12 25.21 3.61
C LYS A 62 0.56 25.80 4.94
N LYS A 63 -0.11 25.43 6.05
CA LYS A 63 0.19 25.91 7.42
C LYS A 63 1.02 24.93 8.24
N ASN A 64 1.01 23.63 7.88
CA ASN A 64 1.60 22.55 8.66
C ASN A 64 2.45 21.63 7.74
N ILE A 65 3.40 22.21 7.03
CA ILE A 65 4.20 21.53 5.99
C ILE A 65 5.06 20.37 6.52
N ASN A 66 5.36 20.36 7.81
CA ASN A 66 6.18 19.34 8.49
C ASN A 66 5.35 18.21 9.12
N SER A 67 4.04 18.14 8.87
CA SER A 67 3.19 17.09 9.42
C SER A 67 3.57 15.70 8.89
N ASP A 68 3.53 14.71 9.77
CA ASP A 68 3.63 13.30 9.37
C ASP A 68 2.31 12.85 8.73
N PHE A 69 2.39 12.12 7.63
CA PHE A 69 1.23 11.50 6.99
C PHE A 69 0.92 10.15 7.63
N LEU A 70 -0.28 9.99 8.14
CA LEU A 70 -0.79 8.75 8.71
C LEU A 70 -1.80 8.13 7.75
N SER A 71 -1.49 6.94 7.23
CA SER A 71 -2.46 6.08 6.55
C SER A 71 -2.87 4.93 7.48
N GLY A 72 -2.39 3.71 7.25
CA GLY A 72 -2.70 2.57 8.09
C GLY A 72 -1.98 2.51 9.44
N GLY A 73 -1.01 3.37 9.69
CA GLY A 73 -0.25 3.43 10.94
C GLY A 73 0.73 2.28 11.17
N THR A 74 0.80 1.31 10.30
CA THR A 74 1.58 0.07 10.48
C THR A 74 3.10 0.26 10.53
N ASP A 75 3.61 1.40 10.06
CA ASP A 75 5.02 1.80 10.18
C ASP A 75 5.16 3.06 11.06
N LEU A 76 4.37 4.11 10.81
CA LEU A 76 4.49 5.38 11.53
C LEU A 76 4.32 5.21 13.04
N SER A 77 3.44 4.33 13.50
CA SER A 77 3.22 4.07 14.92
C SER A 77 4.47 3.51 15.64
N LEU A 78 5.40 2.91 14.90
CA LEU A 78 6.65 2.41 15.48
C LEU A 78 7.55 3.55 16.01
N LYS A 79 7.45 4.75 15.44
CA LYS A 79 8.13 5.93 15.99
C LYS A 79 7.73 6.18 17.45
N VAL A 80 6.43 6.00 17.77
CA VAL A 80 5.92 6.19 19.14
C VAL A 80 6.19 4.96 20.00
N THR A 81 5.84 3.76 19.51
CA THR A 81 5.86 2.54 20.33
C THR A 81 7.26 1.95 20.54
N LYS A 82 8.16 2.09 19.56
CA LYS A 82 9.53 1.55 19.59
C LYS A 82 10.57 2.61 19.83
N GLU A 83 10.49 3.73 19.07
CA GLU A 83 11.50 4.80 19.16
C GLU A 83 11.21 5.81 20.26
N ARG A 84 10.04 5.73 20.92
CA ARG A 84 9.60 6.64 22.00
C ARG A 84 9.60 8.12 21.58
N LYS A 85 9.35 8.40 20.30
CA LYS A 85 9.27 9.74 19.74
C LYS A 85 7.83 10.24 19.70
N ASP A 86 7.62 11.49 20.07
CA ASP A 86 6.34 12.16 19.89
C ASP A 86 6.11 12.56 18.42
N LEU A 87 4.86 12.47 17.99
CA LEU A 87 4.40 12.96 16.70
C LEU A 87 3.63 14.27 16.93
N ASN A 88 4.26 15.40 16.64
CA ASN A 88 3.69 16.72 16.97
C ASN A 88 2.55 17.13 16.04
N SER A 89 2.57 16.70 14.80
CA SER A 89 1.53 17.03 13.82
C SER A 89 1.28 15.86 12.88
N ILE A 90 0.04 15.38 12.85
CA ILE A 90 -0.37 14.21 12.08
C ILE A 90 -1.52 14.60 11.15
N ILE A 91 -1.42 14.18 9.88
CA ILE A 91 -2.50 14.26 8.91
C ILE A 91 -2.95 12.87 8.53
N TYR A 92 -4.21 12.52 8.81
CA TYR A 92 -4.80 11.22 8.50
C TYR A 92 -5.28 11.18 7.05
N MET A 93 -4.57 10.41 6.22
CA MET A 93 -4.79 10.35 4.78
C MET A 93 -5.98 9.48 4.39
N ASN A 94 -6.30 8.44 5.16
CA ASN A 94 -7.38 7.50 4.80
C ASN A 94 -8.79 8.09 4.97
N SER A 95 -8.91 9.29 5.57
CA SER A 95 -10.17 10.03 5.60
C SER A 95 -10.51 10.69 4.25
N ILE A 96 -9.54 10.83 3.35
CA ILE A 96 -9.69 11.51 2.06
C ILE A 96 -10.26 10.53 1.03
N LYS A 97 -11.53 10.71 0.67
CA LYS A 97 -12.25 9.79 -0.25
C LYS A 97 -11.60 9.73 -1.65
N GLU A 98 -11.10 10.87 -2.13
CA GLU A 98 -10.46 11.00 -3.45
C GLU A 98 -9.16 10.21 -3.57
N LEU A 99 -8.57 9.74 -2.46
CA LEU A 99 -7.38 8.91 -2.45
C LEU A 99 -7.67 7.41 -2.29
N ASN A 100 -8.93 7.02 -2.11
CA ASN A 100 -9.30 5.61 -1.94
C ASN A 100 -10.08 5.12 -3.17
N TYR A 101 -9.36 4.68 -4.18
CA TYR A 101 -9.94 4.13 -5.40
C TYR A 101 -8.97 3.19 -6.11
N ILE A 102 -9.52 2.30 -6.94
CA ILE A 102 -8.79 1.55 -7.96
C ILE A 102 -9.57 1.70 -9.27
N LYS A 103 -8.90 2.18 -10.31
CA LYS A 103 -9.44 2.27 -11.66
C LYS A 103 -8.41 1.81 -12.67
N ASN A 104 -8.84 1.40 -13.83
CA ASN A 104 -7.95 1.03 -14.93
C ASN A 104 -8.46 1.59 -16.25
N ASN A 105 -7.54 1.73 -17.17
CA ASN A 105 -7.79 1.87 -18.61
C ASN A 105 -7.00 0.77 -19.33
N ASP A 106 -6.88 0.87 -20.65
CA ASP A 106 -6.17 -0.13 -21.46
C ASP A 106 -4.65 -0.14 -21.23
N GLU A 107 -4.08 0.92 -20.66
CA GLU A 107 -2.63 1.09 -20.50
C GLU A 107 -2.15 0.77 -19.08
N TYR A 108 -2.92 1.11 -18.05
CA TYR A 108 -2.48 0.95 -16.66
C TYR A 108 -3.65 0.83 -15.67
N ILE A 109 -3.34 0.26 -14.53
CA ILE A 109 -4.15 0.31 -13.31
C ILE A 109 -3.68 1.52 -12.50
N GLU A 110 -4.58 2.40 -12.11
CA GLU A 110 -4.29 3.49 -11.18
C GLU A 110 -4.90 3.19 -9.81
N VAL A 111 -4.06 3.21 -8.78
CA VAL A 111 -4.40 2.89 -7.39
C VAL A 111 -4.20 4.14 -6.55
N GLY A 112 -5.26 4.62 -5.91
CA GLY A 112 -5.20 5.76 -4.99
C GLY A 112 -4.38 5.46 -3.74
N ALA A 113 -3.76 6.49 -3.18
CA ALA A 113 -2.79 6.36 -2.09
C ALA A 113 -3.36 5.76 -0.80
N SER A 114 -4.66 5.92 -0.54
CA SER A 114 -5.34 5.40 0.66
C SER A 114 -5.97 4.02 0.45
N THR A 115 -5.79 3.40 -0.72
CA THR A 115 -6.28 2.04 -0.98
C THR A 115 -5.54 1.04 -0.10
N SER A 116 -6.30 0.20 0.61
CA SER A 116 -5.72 -0.85 1.46
C SER A 116 -5.00 -1.91 0.63
N LEU A 117 -3.99 -2.57 1.23
CA LEU A 117 -3.33 -3.70 0.59
C LEU A 117 -4.30 -4.86 0.36
N PHE A 118 -5.33 -5.01 1.19
CA PHE A 118 -6.36 -6.02 1.06
C PHE A 118 -7.22 -5.78 -0.19
N ASP A 119 -7.73 -4.57 -0.38
CA ASP A 119 -8.52 -4.21 -1.56
C ASP A 119 -7.69 -4.30 -2.83
N PHE A 120 -6.43 -3.83 -2.74
CA PHE A 120 -5.49 -3.90 -3.85
C PHE A 120 -5.17 -5.36 -4.25
N GLU A 121 -4.96 -6.28 -3.28
CA GLU A 121 -4.73 -7.71 -3.55
C GLU A 121 -5.89 -8.31 -4.36
N SER A 122 -7.12 -8.04 -3.90
CA SER A 122 -8.32 -8.57 -4.55
C SER A 122 -8.46 -8.10 -6.00
N TYR A 123 -8.05 -6.87 -6.28
CA TYR A 123 -8.12 -6.27 -7.61
C TYR A 123 -6.98 -6.73 -8.52
N ILE A 124 -5.72 -6.65 -8.06
CA ILE A 124 -4.52 -6.93 -8.85
C ILE A 124 -4.43 -8.40 -9.29
N LYS A 125 -5.07 -9.31 -8.55
CA LYS A 125 -5.17 -10.74 -8.87
C LYS A 125 -5.67 -10.99 -10.29
N LYS A 126 -6.53 -10.13 -10.84
CA LYS A 126 -7.08 -10.25 -12.20
C LYS A 126 -6.03 -10.05 -13.29
N TYR A 127 -4.96 -9.32 -12.99
CA TYR A 127 -3.93 -8.92 -13.96
C TYR A 127 -2.57 -9.54 -13.66
N TYR A 128 -2.19 -9.62 -12.38
CA TYR A 128 -0.89 -10.09 -11.91
C TYR A 128 -1.07 -11.06 -10.75
N LEU A 129 -1.36 -12.33 -11.07
CA LEU A 129 -1.66 -13.36 -10.07
C LEU A 129 -0.53 -13.53 -9.05
N ASP A 130 0.72 -13.52 -9.49
CA ASP A 130 1.86 -13.71 -8.59
C ASP A 130 2.07 -12.49 -7.67
N PHE A 131 1.69 -11.28 -8.11
CA PHE A 131 1.64 -10.13 -7.20
C PHE A 131 0.64 -10.37 -6.04
N ALA A 132 -0.57 -10.80 -6.37
CA ALA A 132 -1.58 -11.10 -5.35
C ALA A 132 -1.13 -12.22 -4.40
N LYS A 133 -0.43 -13.25 -4.91
CA LYS A 133 0.15 -14.32 -4.06
C LYS A 133 1.17 -13.77 -3.05
N ILE A 134 2.03 -12.83 -3.46
CA ILE A 134 2.98 -12.19 -2.55
C ILE A 134 2.23 -11.35 -1.51
N LEU A 135 1.22 -10.58 -1.93
CA LEU A 135 0.41 -9.77 -1.00
C LEU A 135 -0.31 -10.61 0.05
N LYS A 136 -0.79 -11.81 -0.28
CA LYS A 136 -1.37 -12.73 0.71
C LYS A 136 -0.41 -13.11 1.83
N ARG A 137 0.89 -13.14 1.53
CA ARG A 137 1.97 -13.45 2.47
C ARG A 137 2.58 -12.18 3.09
N TYR A 138 2.04 -11.00 2.78
CA TYR A 138 2.50 -9.71 3.32
C TYR A 138 1.83 -9.44 4.66
N GLY A 139 2.54 -9.64 5.76
CA GLY A 139 2.02 -9.43 7.10
C GLY A 139 0.67 -10.15 7.35
N SER A 140 0.06 -9.86 8.48
CA SER A 140 -1.24 -10.42 8.84
C SER A 140 -2.40 -9.77 8.05
N LEU A 141 -3.57 -10.38 8.11
CA LEU A 141 -4.79 -9.82 7.53
C LEU A 141 -5.11 -8.43 8.12
N GLN A 142 -4.89 -8.25 9.43
CA GLN A 142 -5.09 -6.97 10.13
C GLN A 142 -4.18 -5.88 9.55
N ILE A 143 -2.92 -6.21 9.28
CA ILE A 143 -1.97 -5.28 8.65
C ILE A 143 -2.43 -4.93 7.23
N ARG A 144 -2.86 -5.91 6.42
CA ARG A 144 -3.32 -5.64 5.05
C ARG A 144 -4.61 -4.83 4.97
N ASN A 145 -5.50 -4.97 5.95
CA ASN A 145 -6.76 -4.21 5.99
C ASN A 145 -6.54 -2.71 6.19
N VAL A 146 -5.47 -2.31 6.87
CA VAL A 146 -5.21 -0.89 7.18
C VAL A 146 -3.98 -0.34 6.45
N GLY A 147 -2.95 -1.16 6.20
CA GLY A 147 -1.78 -0.76 5.44
C GLY A 147 -2.13 -0.43 3.99
N THR A 148 -1.46 0.57 3.43
CA THR A 148 -1.71 1.03 2.06
C THR A 148 -0.50 0.80 1.17
N ILE A 149 -0.74 0.66 -0.15
CA ILE A 149 0.35 0.50 -1.11
C ILE A 149 1.24 1.76 -1.14
N ALA A 150 0.67 2.95 -1.05
CA ALA A 150 1.44 4.19 -1.00
C ALA A 150 2.25 4.31 0.31
N GLY A 151 1.70 3.86 1.43
CA GLY A 151 2.44 3.78 2.70
C GLY A 151 3.65 2.87 2.59
N ASN A 152 3.50 1.68 1.99
CA ASN A 152 4.63 0.76 1.74
C ASN A 152 5.72 1.41 0.87
N ILE A 153 5.33 2.14 -0.19
CA ILE A 153 6.27 2.86 -1.05
C ILE A 153 6.95 4.01 -0.31
N ALA A 154 6.19 4.83 0.43
CA ALA A 154 6.72 6.00 1.13
C ALA A 154 7.69 5.63 2.26
N THR A 155 7.48 4.49 2.91
CA THR A 155 8.39 3.94 3.92
C THR A 155 9.77 3.60 3.34
N ALA A 156 9.84 3.27 2.04
CA ALA A 156 11.07 2.92 1.31
C ALA A 156 11.91 1.86 2.04
N SER A 157 11.25 0.87 2.63
CA SER A 157 11.93 -0.25 3.29
C SER A 157 12.61 -1.13 2.25
N PRO A 158 13.89 -1.50 2.40
CA PRO A 158 14.56 -2.42 1.48
C PRO A 158 13.89 -3.80 1.42
N ILE A 159 13.14 -4.17 2.45
CA ILE A 159 12.41 -5.44 2.55
C ILE A 159 10.90 -5.29 2.33
N GLY A 160 10.46 -4.17 1.77
CA GLY A 160 9.05 -3.93 1.40
C GLY A 160 8.66 -4.75 0.17
N ASP A 161 7.88 -5.81 0.33
CA ASP A 161 7.59 -6.78 -0.73
C ASP A 161 6.93 -6.18 -1.99
N CYS A 162 6.11 -5.14 -1.86
CA CYS A 162 5.48 -4.51 -3.03
C CYS A 162 6.49 -3.82 -3.95
N LEU A 163 7.63 -3.39 -3.41
CA LEU A 163 8.55 -2.49 -4.12
C LEU A 163 9.24 -3.16 -5.32
N PRO A 164 9.87 -4.36 -5.18
CA PRO A 164 10.44 -5.03 -6.33
C PRO A 164 9.39 -5.41 -7.39
N LEU A 165 8.16 -5.75 -6.98
CA LEU A 165 7.08 -6.06 -7.90
C LEU A 165 6.72 -4.84 -8.75
N LEU A 166 6.51 -3.69 -8.11
CA LEU A 166 6.20 -2.43 -8.78
C LEU A 166 7.35 -1.93 -9.67
N LEU A 167 8.61 -2.10 -9.22
CA LEU A 167 9.81 -1.76 -10.00
C LEU A 167 9.91 -2.60 -11.29
N SER A 168 9.70 -3.91 -11.19
CA SER A 168 9.72 -4.80 -12.36
C SER A 168 8.59 -4.51 -13.35
N LEU A 169 7.43 -4.05 -12.85
CA LEU A 169 6.29 -3.63 -13.66
C LEU A 169 6.42 -2.20 -14.23
N ASN A 170 7.53 -1.51 -13.97
CA ASN A 170 7.75 -0.13 -14.42
C ASN A 170 6.71 0.87 -13.91
N ALA A 171 6.26 0.69 -12.68
CA ALA A 171 5.25 1.54 -12.07
C ALA A 171 5.70 3.01 -12.00
N LYS A 172 4.71 3.90 -12.06
CA LYS A 172 4.90 5.36 -11.90
C LYS A 172 4.15 5.84 -10.67
N LEU A 173 4.70 6.83 -10.00
CA LEU A 173 4.04 7.57 -8.93
C LEU A 173 3.46 8.87 -9.45
N VAL A 174 2.25 9.17 -9.03
CA VAL A 174 1.64 10.49 -9.17
C VAL A 174 1.84 11.21 -7.85
N LEU A 175 2.77 12.13 -7.82
CA LEU A 175 3.07 12.97 -6.66
C LEU A 175 2.33 14.29 -6.81
N GLN A 176 1.73 14.77 -5.73
CA GLN A 176 1.02 16.04 -5.69
C GLN A 176 1.54 16.92 -4.57
N ASP A 177 1.66 18.20 -4.83
CA ASP A 177 1.89 19.25 -3.84
C ASP A 177 0.74 20.27 -3.85
N LEU A 178 0.96 21.42 -3.26
CA LEU A 178 -0.06 22.48 -3.16
C LEU A 178 -0.54 22.99 -4.53
N LYS A 179 0.32 22.94 -5.56
CA LYS A 179 0.09 23.59 -6.87
C LYS A 179 0.14 22.63 -8.04
N LYS A 180 1.03 21.62 -7.99
CA LYS A 180 1.44 20.81 -9.13
C LYS A 180 1.27 19.33 -8.88
N THR A 181 1.00 18.62 -9.96
CA THR A 181 1.10 17.15 -10.01
C THR A 181 2.30 16.78 -10.85
N LYS A 182 3.10 15.84 -10.35
CA LYS A 182 4.29 15.31 -11.04
C LYS A 182 4.20 13.80 -11.14
N ILE A 183 4.49 13.27 -12.32
CA ILE A 183 4.61 11.83 -12.55
C ILE A 183 6.09 11.47 -12.54
N LEU A 184 6.44 10.44 -11.77
CA LEU A 184 7.81 9.96 -11.61
C LEU A 184 7.83 8.43 -11.72
N PHE A 185 8.78 7.86 -12.47
CA PHE A 185 9.03 6.43 -12.43
C PHE A 185 9.49 6.01 -11.02
N LEU A 186 8.99 4.89 -10.54
CA LEU A 186 9.32 4.39 -9.21
C LEU A 186 10.84 4.13 -9.05
N ASP A 187 11.52 3.71 -10.12
CA ASP A 187 12.98 3.54 -10.17
C ASP A 187 13.73 4.80 -9.70
N ASN A 188 13.15 5.97 -9.95
CA ASN A 188 13.78 7.27 -9.63
C ASN A 188 13.32 7.84 -8.27
N PHE A 189 12.53 7.12 -7.49
CA PHE A 189 11.94 7.64 -6.26
C PHE A 189 12.80 7.40 -5.02
N PHE A 190 13.44 6.26 -4.94
CA PHE A 190 14.28 5.89 -3.79
C PHE A 190 15.66 6.54 -3.91
N ILE A 191 16.20 7.04 -2.79
CA ILE A 191 17.52 7.69 -2.73
C ILE A 191 18.51 6.81 -1.97
N ASN A 192 18.13 6.39 -0.76
CA ASN A 192 18.94 5.64 0.18
C ASN A 192 18.03 4.92 1.19
N TYR A 193 18.58 4.20 2.15
CA TYR A 193 17.83 3.50 3.20
C TYR A 193 16.75 4.39 3.80
N ARG A 194 15.49 4.01 3.61
CA ARG A 194 14.29 4.73 4.09
C ARG A 194 14.23 6.22 3.68
N LYS A 195 14.92 6.60 2.61
CA LYS A 195 14.92 7.96 2.04
C LYS A 195 14.36 7.97 0.63
N THR A 196 13.46 8.91 0.37
CA THR A 196 12.78 9.08 -0.93
C THR A 196 12.94 10.50 -1.44
N LYS A 197 12.59 10.73 -2.71
CA LYS A 197 12.53 12.07 -3.32
C LYS A 197 11.24 12.83 -2.96
N LEU A 198 10.43 12.34 -2.04
CA LEU A 198 9.24 13.04 -1.56
C LEU A 198 9.67 14.31 -0.81
N LYS A 199 9.18 15.45 -1.26
CA LYS A 199 9.50 16.74 -0.67
C LYS A 199 8.51 17.10 0.45
N LYS A 200 8.89 18.00 1.35
CA LYS A 200 7.95 18.57 2.35
C LYS A 200 6.74 19.18 1.65
N GLY A 201 5.55 18.93 2.18
CA GLY A 201 4.31 19.38 1.59
C GLY A 201 3.86 18.63 0.33
N GLN A 202 4.62 17.61 -0.08
CA GLN A 202 4.28 16.74 -1.19
C GLN A 202 3.78 15.39 -0.68
N PHE A 203 2.81 14.79 -1.36
CA PHE A 203 2.26 13.49 -1.02
C PHE A 203 2.09 12.62 -2.27
N ILE A 204 2.06 11.30 -2.07
CA ILE A 204 1.69 10.36 -3.12
C ILE A 204 0.16 10.45 -3.30
N HIS A 205 -0.29 10.78 -4.50
CA HIS A 205 -1.70 10.81 -4.86
C HIS A 205 -2.17 9.43 -5.31
N SER A 206 -1.41 8.81 -6.23
CA SER A 206 -1.72 7.49 -6.78
C SER A 206 -0.48 6.79 -7.33
N ILE A 207 -0.65 5.52 -7.62
CA ILE A 207 0.34 4.66 -8.28
C ILE A 207 -0.25 4.17 -9.60
N ARG A 208 0.47 4.33 -10.71
CA ARG A 208 0.11 3.80 -12.02
C ARG A 208 0.94 2.58 -12.32
N ILE A 209 0.29 1.44 -12.50
CA ILE A 209 0.89 0.13 -12.77
C ILE A 209 0.57 -0.23 -14.22
N PRO A 210 1.55 -0.23 -15.13
CA PRO A 210 1.31 -0.56 -16.52
C PRO A 210 0.66 -1.93 -16.70
N LEU A 211 -0.28 -2.04 -17.61
CA LEU A 211 -0.83 -3.29 -18.07
C LEU A 211 -0.08 -3.76 -19.32
N SER A 212 0.23 -5.05 -19.38
CA SER A 212 0.83 -5.65 -20.57
C SER A 212 0.23 -7.04 -20.82
N LYS A 213 -0.45 -7.18 -21.94
CA LYS A 213 -1.11 -8.44 -22.32
C LYS A 213 -0.11 -9.55 -22.71
N ASN A 214 1.12 -9.18 -23.10
CA ASN A 214 2.10 -10.09 -23.67
C ASN A 214 3.33 -10.30 -22.79
N ASN A 215 3.29 -9.87 -21.54
CA ASN A 215 4.41 -10.06 -20.62
C ASN A 215 4.14 -11.23 -19.67
N VAL A 216 5.18 -11.99 -19.40
CA VAL A 216 5.20 -12.98 -18.32
C VAL A 216 5.70 -12.30 -17.07
N PHE A 217 4.84 -12.18 -16.07
CA PHE A 217 5.19 -11.64 -14.76
C PHE A 217 5.29 -12.79 -13.75
N LYS A 218 6.42 -12.87 -13.03
CA LYS A 218 6.66 -13.82 -11.95
C LYS A 218 7.25 -13.11 -10.74
N ALA A 219 6.84 -13.53 -9.55
CA ALA A 219 7.36 -12.98 -8.30
C ALA A 219 7.56 -14.10 -7.26
N TYR A 220 8.63 -13.97 -6.47
CA TYR A 220 9.03 -14.94 -5.47
C TYR A 220 9.38 -14.25 -4.17
N LYS A 221 8.86 -14.77 -3.07
CA LYS A 221 9.19 -14.34 -1.70
C LYS A 221 9.88 -15.49 -0.99
N VAL A 222 11.12 -15.28 -0.61
CA VAL A 222 11.89 -16.19 0.25
C VAL A 222 11.95 -15.60 1.65
N SER A 223 11.50 -16.35 2.64
CA SER A 223 11.47 -15.97 4.05
C SER A 223 11.69 -17.19 4.93
N LYS A 224 12.12 -17.00 6.18
CA LYS A 224 12.37 -18.12 7.11
C LYS A 224 11.09 -18.88 7.45
N ARG A 225 9.96 -18.16 7.62
CA ARG A 225 8.62 -18.74 7.81
C ARG A 225 7.77 -18.45 6.58
N PHE A 226 6.77 -19.28 6.31
CA PHE A 226 5.94 -19.12 5.12
C PHE A 226 5.05 -17.87 5.22
N ASP A 227 4.35 -17.68 6.34
CA ASP A 227 3.42 -16.57 6.56
C ASP A 227 3.96 -15.60 7.62
N ASP A 228 3.48 -14.36 7.57
CA ASP A 228 3.73 -13.28 8.56
C ASP A 228 5.23 -13.07 8.86
N ASP A 229 6.07 -13.20 7.86
CA ASP A 229 7.51 -13.05 8.02
C ASP A 229 8.12 -12.07 7.01
N ILE A 230 9.24 -11.47 7.44
CA ILE A 230 10.04 -10.56 6.62
C ILE A 230 10.73 -11.35 5.52
N SER A 231 10.73 -10.82 4.30
CA SER A 231 11.47 -11.41 3.20
C SER A 231 12.98 -11.32 3.44
N SER A 232 13.67 -12.44 3.35
CA SER A 232 15.12 -12.44 3.14
C SER A 232 15.43 -11.91 1.75
N VAL A 233 14.68 -12.38 0.74
CA VAL A 233 14.71 -11.87 -0.62
C VAL A 233 13.29 -11.86 -1.18
N CYS A 234 12.92 -10.76 -1.84
CA CYS A 234 11.74 -10.70 -2.69
C CYS A 234 12.19 -10.35 -4.11
N ALA A 235 11.93 -11.22 -5.08
CA ALA A 235 12.36 -11.06 -6.47
C ALA A 235 11.15 -10.98 -7.40
N ALA A 236 11.20 -10.10 -8.39
CA ALA A 236 10.17 -9.97 -9.40
C ALA A 236 10.77 -9.88 -10.81
N PHE A 237 10.15 -10.59 -11.73
CA PHE A 237 10.57 -10.75 -13.11
C PHE A 237 9.42 -10.38 -14.04
N ASN A 238 9.66 -9.48 -14.98
CA ASN A 238 8.71 -9.10 -16.01
C ASN A 238 9.38 -9.21 -17.37
N LEU A 239 8.97 -10.22 -18.14
CA LEU A 239 9.59 -10.60 -19.41
C LEU A 239 8.60 -10.37 -20.56
N LYS A 240 9.07 -9.75 -21.63
CA LYS A 240 8.36 -9.72 -22.93
C LYS A 240 8.95 -10.78 -23.83
N ILE A 241 8.14 -11.79 -24.18
CA ILE A 241 8.53 -12.89 -25.03
C ILE A 241 7.80 -12.75 -26.37
N ILE A 242 8.56 -12.79 -27.49
CA ILE A 242 8.02 -12.75 -28.84
C ILE A 242 8.72 -13.87 -29.65
N LYS A 243 7.94 -14.74 -30.30
CA LYS A 243 8.47 -15.88 -31.08
C LYS A 243 9.52 -16.70 -30.29
N ASN A 244 9.19 -17.07 -29.05
CA ASN A 244 10.05 -17.82 -28.11
C ASN A 244 11.40 -17.15 -27.79
N LYS A 245 11.56 -15.86 -28.06
CA LYS A 245 12.76 -15.09 -27.71
C LYS A 245 12.40 -13.97 -26.72
N ILE A 246 13.26 -13.80 -25.71
CA ILE A 246 13.13 -12.68 -24.76
C ILE A 246 13.50 -11.39 -25.51
N LYS A 247 12.55 -10.48 -25.63
CA LYS A 247 12.74 -9.16 -26.24
C LYS A 247 13.10 -8.09 -25.23
N SER A 248 12.58 -8.19 -24.02
CA SER A 248 12.95 -7.31 -22.92
C SER A 248 12.72 -8.00 -21.58
N VAL A 249 13.51 -7.64 -20.59
CA VAL A 249 13.40 -8.13 -19.23
C VAL A 249 13.55 -6.97 -18.24
N ARG A 250 12.77 -7.00 -17.19
CA ARG A 250 12.91 -6.12 -16.02
C ARG A 250 12.90 -7.02 -14.78
N ILE A 251 14.01 -7.02 -14.07
CA ILE A 251 14.20 -7.80 -12.84
C ILE A 251 14.40 -6.81 -11.70
N ALA A 252 13.77 -7.05 -10.57
CA ALA A 252 13.95 -6.24 -9.39
C ALA A 252 13.99 -7.08 -8.12
N TYR A 253 14.77 -6.63 -7.14
CA TYR A 253 14.99 -7.31 -5.88
C TYR A 253 14.72 -6.39 -4.69
N GLY A 254 14.13 -6.95 -3.64
CA GLY A 254 14.12 -6.45 -2.28
C GLY A 254 14.97 -7.35 -1.37
N GLY A 255 15.59 -6.78 -0.34
CA GLY A 255 16.46 -7.48 0.59
C GLY A 255 17.92 -7.65 0.13
N MET A 256 18.29 -7.19 -1.04
CA MET A 256 19.62 -7.36 -1.64
C MET A 256 20.49 -6.09 -1.60
N ALA A 257 19.91 -4.95 -1.22
CA ALA A 257 20.61 -3.67 -1.12
C ALA A 257 19.86 -2.78 -0.11
N GLU A 258 20.41 -1.61 0.18
CA GLU A 258 19.81 -0.61 1.09
C GLU A 258 18.48 -0.03 0.58
N ILE A 259 18.21 -0.15 -0.71
CA ILE A 259 16.94 0.20 -1.35
C ILE A 259 16.44 -0.96 -2.22
N PRO A 260 15.13 -1.07 -2.47
CA PRO A 260 14.62 -1.96 -3.50
C PRO A 260 15.18 -1.51 -4.85
N LYS A 261 15.77 -2.43 -5.62
CA LYS A 261 16.56 -2.07 -6.79
C LYS A 261 16.29 -2.98 -7.98
N ARG A 262 16.29 -2.38 -9.17
CA ARG A 262 16.37 -3.15 -10.40
C ARG A 262 17.79 -3.68 -10.60
N ALA A 263 17.89 -4.90 -11.14
CA ALA A 263 19.11 -5.36 -11.77
C ALA A 263 19.24 -4.71 -13.14
N PHE A 264 20.31 -3.96 -13.33
CA PHE A 264 20.74 -3.46 -14.64
C PHE A 264 21.92 -4.32 -15.11
N LEU A 265 21.87 -4.72 -16.34
CA LEU A 265 22.99 -5.32 -17.04
C LEU A 265 23.90 -4.20 -17.56
#